data_6aba9bca1e5ea15dad02e1515574d13d
#
_entry.id   6aba9bca1e5ea15dad02e1515574d13d
#
_cell.length_a   1.000
_cell.length_b   1.000
_cell.length_c   1.000
_cell.angle_alpha   90.00
_cell.angle_beta   90.00
_cell.angle_gamma   90.00
#
_symmetry.space_group_name_H-M   'P 1'
#
loop_
_entity.id
_entity.type
_entity.pdbx_description
1 polymer ?
#
loop_
_entity_poly.entity_id
_entity_poly.type
_entity_poly.pdbx_seq_one_letter_code
_entity_poly.pdbx_strand_id
1 'polypeptide(L)'
;MFKINIITAFPEVFPGSLDVSILAKARQKKIWDLNTVDLKKCTSQIHSIDDKPFGGGPGMVIRADVLQNAYEKAKIFFKDYNFENVEKIMLTPNGEEFNHSTAEVLAKKKGLLIICGRYEGIDERFIEYNNLRKISIGKYVLCGGETAASVISEAVLRLLPDVLGNEKSRLEESFVNDMLEYPHYTKPRVWNNLLVPEVLLSGNHKEIRKWRSEKALYFTKKIMKKNKKNDS
;
A
#
# COMPACT_ATOMS: atom_id res chain seq x y z
N MET A 1 15.24 -11.15 -0.95
CA MET A 1 14.50 -10.31 -1.92
C MET A 1 13.03 -10.36 -1.57
N PHE A 2 12.32 -9.23 -1.44
CA PHE A 2 10.88 -9.20 -1.20
C PHE A 2 10.12 -9.37 -2.52
N LYS A 3 9.09 -10.21 -2.58
CA LYS A 3 8.35 -10.47 -3.82
C LYS A 3 6.92 -9.96 -3.74
N ILE A 4 6.46 -9.25 -4.77
CA ILE A 4 5.06 -8.85 -4.93
C ILE A 4 4.52 -9.51 -6.18
N ASN A 5 3.39 -10.21 -6.07
CA ASN A 5 2.66 -10.73 -7.22
C ASN A 5 1.23 -10.18 -7.19
N ILE A 6 0.78 -9.62 -8.31
CA ILE A 6 -0.53 -8.97 -8.39
C ILE A 6 -1.39 -9.69 -9.41
N ILE A 7 -2.54 -10.20 -8.97
CA ILE A 7 -3.59 -10.75 -9.83
C ILE A 7 -4.51 -9.61 -10.24
N THR A 8 -4.63 -9.33 -11.54
CA THR A 8 -5.39 -8.20 -12.07
C THR A 8 -5.93 -8.48 -13.48
N ALA A 9 -6.99 -7.78 -13.87
CA ALA A 9 -7.49 -7.75 -15.24
C ALA A 9 -6.72 -6.74 -16.14
N PHE A 10 -5.84 -5.89 -15.54
CA PHE A 10 -5.13 -4.82 -16.22
C PHE A 10 -3.64 -4.81 -15.82
N PRO A 11 -2.88 -5.83 -16.22
CA PRO A 11 -1.45 -5.94 -15.86
C PRO A 11 -0.59 -4.78 -16.38
N GLU A 12 -1.05 -4.08 -17.43
CA GLU A 12 -0.40 -2.92 -18.03
C GLU A 12 -0.30 -1.70 -17.09
N VAL A 13 -1.08 -1.67 -16.00
CA VAL A 13 -0.99 -0.62 -14.96
C VAL A 13 0.33 -0.74 -14.20
N PHE A 14 0.91 -1.93 -14.15
CA PHE A 14 2.12 -2.23 -13.39
C PHE A 14 3.36 -2.34 -14.27
N PRO A 15 4.53 -1.95 -13.74
CA PRO A 15 4.81 -1.49 -12.36
C PRO A 15 4.39 -0.06 -12.06
N GLY A 16 4.05 0.77 -13.06
CA GLY A 16 3.61 2.16 -12.88
C GLY A 16 4.58 2.96 -12.00
N SER A 17 4.05 3.67 -10.99
CA SER A 17 4.84 4.47 -10.05
C SER A 17 5.85 3.68 -9.22
N LEU A 18 5.68 2.36 -9.11
CA LEU A 18 6.61 1.51 -8.36
C LEU A 18 7.99 1.37 -9.04
N ASP A 19 8.10 1.67 -10.35
CA ASP A 19 9.37 1.60 -11.08
C ASP A 19 10.00 3.00 -11.30
N VAL A 20 9.83 3.89 -10.32
CA VAL A 20 10.34 5.26 -10.36
C VAL A 20 11.23 5.53 -9.15
N SER A 21 12.28 6.37 -9.35
CA SER A 21 13.14 6.92 -8.30
C SER A 21 13.76 5.87 -7.38
N ILE A 22 13.53 5.94 -6.07
CA ILE A 22 14.14 5.07 -5.06
C ILE A 22 13.67 3.62 -5.17
N LEU A 23 12.40 3.40 -5.52
CA LEU A 23 11.86 2.04 -5.68
C LEU A 23 12.44 1.35 -6.90
N ALA A 24 12.60 2.05 -8.04
CA ALA A 24 13.27 1.51 -9.21
C ALA A 24 14.72 1.10 -8.90
N LYS A 25 15.48 1.96 -8.19
CA LYS A 25 16.84 1.65 -7.76
C LYS A 25 16.90 0.44 -6.84
N ALA A 26 15.95 0.31 -5.91
CA ALA A 26 15.85 -0.83 -5.01
C ALA A 26 15.54 -2.13 -5.77
N ARG A 27 14.70 -2.06 -6.79
CA ARG A 27 14.39 -3.19 -7.67
C ARG A 27 15.62 -3.62 -8.48
N GLN A 28 16.36 -2.68 -9.07
CA GLN A 28 17.63 -2.96 -9.76
C GLN A 28 18.65 -3.64 -8.85
N LYS A 29 18.70 -3.27 -7.56
CA LYS A 29 19.52 -3.91 -6.53
C LYS A 29 18.96 -5.26 -6.04
N LYS A 30 17.86 -5.74 -6.60
CA LYS A 30 17.18 -6.98 -6.22
C LYS A 30 16.72 -7.02 -4.74
N ILE A 31 16.40 -5.87 -4.16
CA ILE A 31 15.81 -5.79 -2.83
C ILE A 31 14.37 -6.30 -2.89
N TRP A 32 13.65 -5.94 -3.96
CA TRP A 32 12.30 -6.41 -4.23
C TRP A 32 12.10 -6.72 -5.73
N ASP A 33 11.05 -7.48 -6.04
CA ASP A 33 10.62 -7.75 -7.41
C ASP A 33 9.10 -7.85 -7.52
N LEU A 34 8.58 -7.59 -8.73
CA LEU A 34 7.17 -7.57 -9.07
C LEU A 34 6.88 -8.50 -10.24
N ASN A 35 5.82 -9.28 -10.10
CA ASN A 35 5.18 -10.01 -11.19
C ASN A 35 3.68 -9.70 -11.22
N THR A 36 3.05 -9.86 -12.39
CA THR A 36 1.60 -9.74 -12.55
C THR A 36 1.03 -10.99 -13.19
N VAL A 37 -0.17 -11.37 -12.77
CA VAL A 37 -0.95 -12.44 -13.40
C VAL A 37 -2.21 -11.82 -14.01
N ASP A 38 -2.30 -11.93 -15.34
CA ASP A 38 -3.43 -11.44 -16.12
C ASP A 38 -4.63 -12.39 -15.97
N LEU A 39 -5.70 -11.95 -15.34
CA LEU A 39 -6.95 -12.70 -15.16
C LEU A 39 -7.54 -13.14 -16.51
N LYS A 40 -7.41 -12.31 -17.55
CA LYS A 40 -7.93 -12.62 -18.90
C LYS A 40 -7.27 -13.86 -19.52
N LYS A 41 -6.04 -14.18 -19.08
CA LYS A 41 -5.27 -15.37 -19.50
C LYS A 41 -5.48 -16.59 -18.58
N CYS A 42 -6.39 -16.50 -17.63
CA CYS A 42 -6.66 -17.57 -16.66
C CYS A 42 -8.01 -18.24 -16.86
N THR A 43 -8.78 -17.83 -17.87
CA THR A 43 -10.00 -18.51 -18.30
C THR A 43 -9.65 -19.77 -19.10
N SER A 44 -10.37 -20.87 -18.88
CA SER A 44 -10.17 -22.13 -19.58
C SER A 44 -10.85 -22.20 -20.95
N GLN A 45 -11.71 -21.22 -21.28
CA GLN A 45 -12.48 -21.15 -22.54
C GLN A 45 -12.67 -19.69 -22.95
N ILE A 46 -13.34 -19.42 -24.10
CA ILE A 46 -13.67 -18.07 -24.62
C ILE A 46 -14.71 -17.34 -23.70
N HIS A 47 -14.65 -17.57 -22.40
CA HIS A 47 -15.59 -17.02 -21.44
C HIS A 47 -15.01 -15.80 -20.75
N SER A 48 -15.89 -14.89 -20.33
CA SER A 48 -15.58 -13.73 -19.51
C SER A 48 -14.92 -14.15 -18.20
N ILE A 49 -14.10 -13.27 -17.63
CA ILE A 49 -13.53 -13.44 -16.29
C ILE A 49 -14.59 -13.28 -15.20
N ASP A 50 -15.76 -12.77 -15.55
CA ASP A 50 -16.86 -12.32 -14.69
C ASP A 50 -18.19 -12.89 -15.16
N ASP A 51 -19.17 -12.92 -14.28
CA ASP A 51 -20.55 -13.33 -14.57
C ASP A 51 -21.53 -12.56 -13.68
N LYS A 52 -22.84 -12.68 -13.98
CA LYS A 52 -23.91 -12.08 -13.20
C LYS A 52 -23.94 -12.63 -11.77
N PRO A 53 -24.13 -11.77 -10.75
CA PRO A 53 -24.24 -12.27 -9.37
C PRO A 53 -25.47 -13.16 -9.18
N PHE A 54 -25.33 -14.23 -8.41
CA PHE A 54 -26.49 -14.98 -7.91
C PHE A 54 -27.36 -14.07 -7.04
N GLY A 55 -28.66 -14.20 -7.16
CA GLY A 55 -29.61 -13.31 -6.50
C GLY A 55 -29.96 -12.06 -7.30
N GLY A 56 -29.30 -11.85 -8.45
CA GLY A 56 -29.55 -10.67 -9.31
C GLY A 56 -28.84 -9.41 -8.79
N GLY A 57 -29.15 -8.28 -9.42
CA GLY A 57 -28.52 -6.98 -9.11
C GLY A 57 -27.75 -6.41 -10.30
N PRO A 58 -27.30 -5.15 -10.22
CA PRO A 58 -26.47 -4.53 -11.25
C PRO A 58 -25.04 -5.08 -11.21
N GLY A 59 -24.35 -4.95 -12.34
CA GLY A 59 -22.94 -5.24 -12.47
C GLY A 59 -22.61 -6.73 -12.62
N MET A 60 -21.34 -7.06 -12.44
CA MET A 60 -20.75 -8.38 -12.64
C MET A 60 -19.85 -8.72 -11.45
N VAL A 61 -19.55 -10.00 -11.26
CA VAL A 61 -18.64 -10.51 -10.20
C VAL A 61 -17.57 -11.36 -10.83
N ILE A 62 -16.31 -11.19 -10.45
CA ILE A 62 -15.20 -12.02 -10.97
C ILE A 62 -15.38 -13.44 -10.44
N ARG A 63 -15.29 -14.41 -11.34
CA ARG A 63 -15.57 -15.82 -11.09
C ARG A 63 -14.49 -16.47 -10.22
N ALA A 64 -14.92 -17.33 -9.29
CA ALA A 64 -14.04 -18.07 -8.39
C ALA A 64 -13.08 -19.03 -9.11
N ASP A 65 -13.52 -19.72 -10.15
CA ASP A 65 -12.69 -20.65 -10.92
C ASP A 65 -11.56 -19.94 -11.68
N VAL A 66 -11.84 -18.77 -12.25
CA VAL A 66 -10.84 -17.94 -12.92
C VAL A 66 -9.82 -17.41 -11.91
N LEU A 67 -10.30 -16.94 -10.77
CA LEU A 67 -9.44 -16.45 -9.67
C LEU A 67 -8.55 -17.58 -9.13
N GLN A 68 -9.09 -18.80 -8.96
CA GLN A 68 -8.30 -19.93 -8.48
C GLN A 68 -7.20 -20.31 -9.48
N ASN A 69 -7.50 -20.32 -10.78
CA ASN A 69 -6.49 -20.56 -11.82
C ASN A 69 -5.39 -19.50 -11.79
N ALA A 70 -5.75 -18.23 -11.59
CA ALA A 70 -4.79 -17.14 -11.46
C ALA A 70 -3.94 -17.26 -10.17
N TYR A 71 -4.57 -17.67 -9.08
CA TYR A 71 -3.92 -17.85 -7.79
C TYR A 71 -2.86 -18.97 -7.85
N GLU A 72 -3.17 -20.11 -8.47
CA GLU A 72 -2.20 -21.19 -8.65
C GLU A 72 -1.03 -20.76 -9.54
N LYS A 73 -1.29 -20.00 -10.62
CA LYS A 73 -0.21 -19.42 -11.43
C LYS A 73 0.64 -18.43 -10.63
N ALA A 74 0.00 -17.62 -9.79
CA ALA A 74 0.70 -16.64 -8.97
C ALA A 74 1.61 -17.28 -7.92
N LYS A 75 1.25 -18.44 -7.36
CA LYS A 75 2.08 -19.20 -6.40
C LYS A 75 3.44 -19.58 -6.97
N ILE A 76 3.54 -19.81 -8.27
CA ILE A 76 4.80 -20.20 -8.95
C ILE A 76 5.89 -19.14 -8.76
N PHE A 77 5.52 -17.85 -8.69
CA PHE A 77 6.48 -16.78 -8.44
C PHE A 77 7.14 -16.87 -7.06
N PHE A 78 6.48 -17.54 -6.13
CA PHE A 78 6.97 -17.74 -4.76
C PHE A 78 7.56 -19.14 -4.51
N LYS A 79 7.84 -19.91 -5.55
CA LYS A 79 8.29 -21.33 -5.45
C LYS A 79 9.50 -21.53 -4.51
N ASP A 80 10.37 -20.50 -4.39
CA ASP A 80 11.56 -20.54 -3.54
C ASP A 80 11.27 -20.13 -2.08
N TYR A 81 10.01 -19.87 -1.73
CA TYR A 81 9.59 -19.41 -0.42
C TYR A 81 8.59 -20.40 0.20
N ASN A 82 8.57 -20.47 1.54
CA ASN A 82 7.41 -21.01 2.20
C ASN A 82 6.23 -20.03 1.99
N PHE A 83 5.21 -20.48 1.27
CA PHE A 83 4.07 -19.67 0.87
C PHE A 83 3.24 -19.17 2.07
N GLU A 84 3.35 -19.82 3.24
CA GLU A 84 2.76 -19.34 4.50
C GLU A 84 3.35 -18.00 4.96
N ASN A 85 4.58 -17.69 4.55
CA ASN A 85 5.24 -16.42 4.83
C ASN A 85 4.92 -15.32 3.81
N VAL A 86 4.05 -15.59 2.83
CA VAL A 86 3.52 -14.63 1.86
C VAL A 86 2.14 -14.20 2.33
N GLU A 87 1.93 -12.90 2.49
CA GLU A 87 0.59 -12.39 2.82
C GLU A 87 -0.30 -12.38 1.59
N LYS A 88 -1.51 -12.87 1.73
CA LYS A 88 -2.51 -13.00 0.67
C LYS A 88 -3.61 -11.96 0.92
N ILE A 89 -3.69 -10.94 0.05
CA ILE A 89 -4.49 -9.74 0.26
C ILE A 89 -5.54 -9.62 -0.84
N MET A 90 -6.80 -9.46 -0.44
CA MET A 90 -7.88 -8.98 -1.29
C MET A 90 -8.14 -7.50 -1.02
N LEU A 91 -8.09 -6.68 -2.06
CA LEU A 91 -8.38 -5.25 -1.95
C LEU A 91 -9.88 -4.99 -2.12
N THR A 92 -10.49 -4.42 -1.09
CA THR A 92 -11.93 -4.19 -1.05
C THR A 92 -12.28 -3.08 -0.07
N PRO A 93 -13.32 -2.25 -0.36
CA PRO A 93 -13.76 -1.20 0.56
C PRO A 93 -14.24 -1.70 1.93
N ASN A 94 -14.70 -2.96 2.03
CA ASN A 94 -15.16 -3.58 3.27
C ASN A 94 -14.06 -4.32 4.05
N GLY A 95 -12.79 -4.15 3.67
CA GLY A 95 -11.64 -4.69 4.38
C GLY A 95 -11.25 -3.86 5.61
N GLU A 96 -10.31 -4.39 6.41
CA GLU A 96 -9.68 -3.61 7.47
C GLU A 96 -8.94 -2.40 6.89
N GLU A 97 -8.94 -1.28 7.60
CA GLU A 97 -8.29 -0.05 7.13
C GLU A 97 -6.77 -0.18 7.17
N PHE A 98 -6.13 0.04 6.02
CA PHE A 98 -4.69 0.04 5.89
C PHE A 98 -4.09 1.29 6.56
N ASN A 99 -3.10 1.07 7.40
CA ASN A 99 -2.35 2.12 8.09
C ASN A 99 -0.86 1.77 8.19
N HIS A 100 -0.08 2.65 8.83
CA HIS A 100 1.37 2.48 8.95
C HIS A 100 1.74 1.18 9.69
N SER A 101 1.05 0.85 10.78
CA SER A 101 1.33 -0.38 11.53
C SER A 101 1.03 -1.64 10.72
N THR A 102 -0.03 -1.62 9.90
CA THR A 102 -0.30 -2.70 8.95
C THR A 102 0.83 -2.82 7.91
N ALA A 103 1.33 -1.69 7.38
CA ALA A 103 2.47 -1.70 6.45
C ALA A 103 3.73 -2.32 7.09
N GLU A 104 4.03 -1.99 8.36
CA GLU A 104 5.15 -2.58 9.10
C GLU A 104 5.03 -4.10 9.28
N VAL A 105 3.81 -4.58 9.57
CA VAL A 105 3.54 -6.03 9.67
C VAL A 105 3.76 -6.71 8.32
N LEU A 106 3.27 -6.12 7.24
CA LEU A 106 3.42 -6.64 5.88
C LEU A 106 4.88 -6.63 5.41
N ALA A 107 5.65 -5.60 5.77
CA ALA A 107 7.07 -5.50 5.43
C ALA A 107 7.95 -6.61 6.09
N LYS A 108 7.48 -7.24 7.17
CA LYS A 108 8.15 -8.37 7.83
C LYS A 108 7.90 -9.72 7.13
N LYS A 109 6.93 -9.79 6.22
CA LYS A 109 6.66 -10.98 5.41
C LYS A 109 7.75 -11.20 4.36
N LYS A 110 7.71 -12.34 3.68
CA LYS A 110 8.61 -12.61 2.54
C LYS A 110 8.10 -12.03 1.22
N GLY A 111 6.82 -11.70 1.15
CA GLY A 111 6.19 -11.10 -0.01
C GLY A 111 4.69 -10.91 0.16
N LEU A 112 4.07 -10.33 -0.87
CA LEU A 112 2.64 -10.08 -0.95
C LEU A 112 2.07 -10.72 -2.22
N LEU A 113 0.97 -11.43 -2.09
CA LEU A 113 0.09 -11.79 -3.20
C LEU A 113 -1.17 -10.91 -3.08
N ILE A 114 -1.35 -10.01 -4.03
CA ILE A 114 -2.43 -9.01 -4.00
C ILE A 114 -3.42 -9.33 -5.11
N ILE A 115 -4.71 -9.39 -4.76
CA ILE A 115 -5.80 -9.59 -5.70
C ILE A 115 -6.55 -8.26 -5.88
N CYS A 116 -6.59 -7.78 -7.12
CA CYS A 116 -7.31 -6.58 -7.51
C CYS A 116 -8.73 -6.94 -7.94
N GLY A 117 -9.73 -6.51 -7.16
CA GLY A 117 -11.13 -6.60 -7.54
C GLY A 117 -11.50 -5.58 -8.62
N ARG A 118 -12.51 -5.93 -9.43
CA ARG A 118 -13.17 -5.07 -10.42
C ARG A 118 -14.67 -5.31 -10.36
N TYR A 119 -15.45 -4.49 -11.06
CA TYR A 119 -16.89 -4.57 -11.11
C TYR A 119 -17.50 -4.44 -9.70
N GLU A 120 -18.46 -5.33 -9.33
CA GLU A 120 -19.07 -5.38 -7.98
C GLU A 120 -18.18 -6.13 -6.97
N GLY A 121 -17.08 -6.75 -7.44
CA GLY A 121 -16.14 -7.47 -6.60
C GLY A 121 -15.76 -8.85 -7.15
N ILE A 122 -15.38 -9.73 -6.25
CA ILE A 122 -15.00 -11.12 -6.56
C ILE A 122 -15.88 -12.09 -5.77
N ASP A 123 -15.99 -13.32 -6.25
CA ASP A 123 -16.75 -14.36 -5.57
C ASP A 123 -16.23 -14.63 -4.16
N GLU A 124 -17.10 -14.49 -3.16
CA GLU A 124 -16.73 -14.59 -1.73
C GLU A 124 -16.16 -15.97 -1.38
N ARG A 125 -16.62 -17.03 -2.05
CA ARG A 125 -16.12 -18.41 -1.84
C ARG A 125 -14.61 -18.53 -2.13
N PHE A 126 -14.09 -17.75 -3.07
CA PHE A 126 -12.66 -17.73 -3.36
C PHE A 126 -11.87 -17.08 -2.21
N ILE A 127 -12.41 -16.02 -1.60
CA ILE A 127 -11.79 -15.32 -0.46
C ILE A 127 -11.71 -16.26 0.73
N GLU A 128 -12.84 -16.91 1.07
CA GLU A 128 -12.94 -17.84 2.19
C GLU A 128 -12.03 -19.05 2.01
N TYR A 129 -12.09 -19.70 0.83
CA TYR A 129 -11.31 -20.90 0.52
C TYR A 129 -9.80 -20.67 0.64
N ASN A 130 -9.30 -19.51 0.21
CA ASN A 130 -7.89 -19.18 0.24
C ASN A 130 -7.48 -18.39 1.48
N ASN A 131 -8.39 -18.15 2.42
CA ASN A 131 -8.17 -17.38 3.65
C ASN A 131 -7.49 -16.03 3.37
N LEU A 132 -8.08 -15.24 2.46
CA LEU A 132 -7.52 -13.95 2.05
C LEU A 132 -7.82 -12.87 3.09
N ARG A 133 -6.81 -12.08 3.42
CA ARG A 133 -6.96 -10.89 4.24
C ARG A 133 -7.59 -9.77 3.42
N LYS A 134 -8.75 -9.26 3.84
CA LYS A 134 -9.40 -8.12 3.20
C LYS A 134 -8.80 -6.82 3.70
N ILE A 135 -8.32 -5.97 2.80
CA ILE A 135 -7.72 -4.66 3.14
C ILE A 135 -8.39 -3.55 2.32
N SER A 136 -8.72 -2.45 3.01
CA SER A 136 -9.21 -1.19 2.44
C SER A 136 -8.17 -0.08 2.59
N ILE A 137 -8.02 0.78 1.59
CA ILE A 137 -7.15 1.97 1.69
C ILE A 137 -7.91 3.25 2.12
N GLY A 138 -9.18 3.12 2.49
CA GLY A 138 -9.98 4.24 2.99
C GLY A 138 -11.46 4.15 2.62
N LYS A 139 -12.25 5.07 3.16
CA LYS A 139 -13.72 5.13 3.01
C LYS A 139 -14.13 5.79 1.69
N TYR A 140 -13.75 5.21 0.57
CA TYR A 140 -14.12 5.64 -0.79
C TYR A 140 -14.02 4.47 -1.77
N VAL A 141 -14.69 4.59 -2.90
CA VAL A 141 -14.73 3.54 -3.92
C VAL A 141 -13.88 3.95 -5.13
N LEU A 142 -13.05 3.03 -5.60
CA LEU A 142 -12.26 3.17 -6.83
C LEU A 142 -12.85 2.30 -7.94
N CYS A 143 -12.49 2.59 -9.20
CA CYS A 143 -12.88 1.75 -10.34
C CYS A 143 -12.30 0.33 -10.31
N GLY A 144 -11.32 0.07 -9.45
CA GLY A 144 -10.66 -1.24 -9.29
C GLY A 144 -9.53 -1.20 -8.27
N GLY A 145 -8.98 -2.37 -7.95
CA GLY A 145 -7.97 -2.55 -6.92
C GLY A 145 -6.54 -2.12 -7.31
N GLU A 146 -6.26 -1.81 -8.58
CA GLU A 146 -4.88 -1.61 -9.05
C GLU A 146 -4.18 -0.41 -8.40
N THR A 147 -4.89 0.72 -8.27
CA THR A 147 -4.36 1.90 -7.56
C THR A 147 -4.13 1.60 -6.07
N ALA A 148 -5.04 0.88 -5.44
CA ALA A 148 -4.88 0.46 -4.04
C ALA A 148 -3.69 -0.50 -3.88
N ALA A 149 -3.47 -1.42 -4.83
CA ALA A 149 -2.31 -2.29 -4.85
C ALA A 149 -1.00 -1.50 -4.92
N SER A 150 -0.95 -0.45 -5.74
CA SER A 150 0.21 0.44 -5.84
C SER A 150 0.47 1.17 -4.52
N VAL A 151 -0.56 1.72 -3.87
CA VAL A 151 -0.45 2.41 -2.57
C VAL A 151 0.11 1.48 -1.49
N ILE A 152 -0.48 0.30 -1.33
CA ILE A 152 -0.03 -0.68 -0.32
C ILE A 152 1.40 -1.14 -0.63
N SER A 153 1.69 -1.47 -1.89
CA SER A 153 3.03 -1.91 -2.32
C SER A 153 4.07 -0.84 -2.02
N GLU A 154 3.83 0.42 -2.37
CA GLU A 154 4.75 1.51 -2.11
C GLU A 154 4.99 1.72 -0.62
N ALA A 155 3.92 1.76 0.19
CA ALA A 155 4.00 1.92 1.63
C ALA A 155 4.81 0.79 2.30
N VAL A 156 4.65 -0.45 1.84
CA VAL A 156 5.41 -1.61 2.34
C VAL A 156 6.87 -1.58 1.86
N LEU A 157 7.09 -1.34 0.57
CA LEU A 157 8.42 -1.39 -0.03
C LEU A 157 9.37 -0.35 0.58
N ARG A 158 8.89 0.87 0.89
CA ARG A 158 9.74 1.89 1.51
C ARG A 158 10.18 1.55 2.94
N LEU A 159 9.50 0.59 3.59
CA LEU A 159 9.86 0.09 4.94
C LEU A 159 10.91 -1.03 4.90
N LEU A 160 11.21 -1.57 3.72
CA LEU A 160 12.24 -2.59 3.59
C LEU A 160 13.64 -2.01 3.87
N PRO A 161 14.56 -2.81 4.43
CA PRO A 161 15.96 -2.40 4.56
C PRO A 161 16.55 -1.99 3.21
N ASP A 162 17.47 -1.01 3.21
CA ASP A 162 18.21 -0.54 2.05
C ASP A 162 17.40 0.11 0.92
N VAL A 163 16.09 0.30 1.08
CA VAL A 163 15.24 1.05 0.13
C VAL A 163 15.41 2.54 0.34
N LEU A 164 15.30 3.03 1.57
CA LEU A 164 15.58 4.42 1.93
C LEU A 164 17.05 4.58 2.28
N GLY A 165 17.71 5.59 1.70
CA GLY A 165 19.15 5.81 1.87
C GLY A 165 19.59 6.23 3.27
N ASN A 166 18.67 6.58 4.18
CA ASN A 166 18.96 6.96 5.55
C ASN A 166 17.92 6.35 6.50
N GLU A 167 18.34 5.33 7.24
CA GLU A 167 17.47 4.68 8.24
C GLU A 167 17.00 5.63 9.36
N LYS A 168 17.77 6.68 9.67
CA LYS A 168 17.36 7.68 10.66
C LYS A 168 16.16 8.50 10.20
N SER A 169 15.97 8.69 8.88
CA SER A 169 14.80 9.36 8.34
C SER A 169 13.51 8.62 8.68
N ARG A 170 13.54 7.29 8.81
CA ARG A 170 12.38 6.47 9.19
C ARG A 170 11.93 6.68 10.63
N LEU A 171 12.84 7.05 11.54
CA LEU A 171 12.54 7.21 12.97
C LEU A 171 11.82 8.53 13.29
N GLU A 172 11.90 9.51 12.40
CA GLU A 172 11.29 10.84 12.56
C GLU A 172 10.07 11.04 11.64
N GLU A 173 9.66 10.03 10.87
CA GLU A 173 8.54 10.13 9.92
C GLU A 173 7.17 10.15 10.61
N SER A 174 6.17 10.69 9.89
CA SER A 174 4.78 10.66 10.33
C SER A 174 4.30 9.23 10.58
N PHE A 175 3.48 9.07 11.62
CA PHE A 175 2.90 7.82 12.11
C PHE A 175 3.85 6.88 12.86
N VAL A 176 5.13 7.21 12.98
CA VAL A 176 6.01 6.55 13.94
C VAL A 176 5.58 6.97 15.34
N ASN A 177 5.27 6.00 16.23
CA ASN A 177 4.70 6.23 17.56
C ASN A 177 3.41 7.09 17.53
N ASP A 178 2.56 6.92 16.51
CA ASP A 178 1.31 7.66 16.33
C ASP A 178 1.46 9.20 16.26
N MET A 179 2.64 9.67 15.91
CA MET A 179 2.93 11.10 15.80
C MET A 179 3.07 11.53 14.34
N LEU A 180 2.62 12.75 14.05
CA LEU A 180 2.91 13.40 12.78
C LEU A 180 4.26 14.10 12.86
N GLU A 181 4.91 14.19 11.70
CA GLU A 181 6.16 14.92 11.56
C GLU A 181 5.97 16.43 11.72
N TYR A 182 7.03 17.11 12.15
CA TYR A 182 7.09 18.56 12.22
C TYR A 182 7.20 19.19 10.82
N PRO A 183 6.85 20.51 10.65
CA PRO A 183 6.94 21.17 9.35
C PRO A 183 8.39 21.45 8.96
N HIS A 184 8.70 21.22 7.68
CA HIS A 184 10.02 21.46 7.09
C HIS A 184 10.11 22.82 6.42
N TYR A 185 11.30 23.39 6.48
CA TYR A 185 11.64 24.66 5.85
C TYR A 185 12.94 24.51 5.07
N THR A 186 13.03 25.17 3.92
CA THR A 186 14.23 25.21 3.06
C THR A 186 14.43 26.62 2.50
N LYS A 187 15.42 26.80 1.63
CA LYS A 187 15.69 28.07 0.94
C LYS A 187 14.54 28.46 0.02
N PRO A 188 14.29 29.78 -0.15
CA PRO A 188 14.97 30.92 0.48
C PRO A 188 14.53 31.14 1.94
N ARG A 189 15.32 31.90 2.76
CA ARG A 189 14.97 32.23 4.15
C ARG A 189 13.72 33.07 4.29
N VAL A 190 13.42 33.90 3.31
CA VAL A 190 12.21 34.72 3.20
C VAL A 190 11.51 34.40 1.90
N TRP A 191 10.23 34.04 1.97
CA TRP A 191 9.40 33.81 0.81
C TRP A 191 8.02 34.45 1.02
N ASN A 192 7.65 35.41 0.15
CA ASN A 192 6.41 36.18 0.27
C ASN A 192 6.17 36.77 1.67
N ASN A 193 7.17 37.42 2.24
CA ASN A 193 7.18 37.97 3.62
C ASN A 193 7.02 36.92 4.74
N LEU A 194 7.07 35.63 4.44
CA LEU A 194 7.09 34.54 5.40
C LEU A 194 8.54 34.17 5.73
N LEU A 195 8.86 34.06 7.00
CA LEU A 195 10.21 33.78 7.50
C LEU A 195 10.34 32.32 7.93
N VAL A 196 11.51 31.75 7.71
CA VAL A 196 11.90 30.50 8.40
C VAL A 196 12.00 30.79 9.89
N PRO A 197 11.46 29.95 10.79
CA PRO A 197 11.61 30.14 12.24
C PRO A 197 13.06 30.27 12.66
N GLU A 198 13.37 31.29 13.44
CA GLU A 198 14.75 31.63 13.84
C GLU A 198 15.46 30.49 14.56
N VAL A 199 14.73 29.72 15.38
CA VAL A 199 15.28 28.54 16.06
C VAL A 199 15.91 27.56 15.11
N LEU A 200 15.38 27.40 13.88
CA LEU A 200 15.93 26.49 12.86
C LEU A 200 17.21 27.02 12.21
N LEU A 201 17.48 28.33 12.35
CA LEU A 201 18.67 29.01 11.84
C LEU A 201 19.77 29.17 12.89
N SER A 202 19.46 28.88 14.17
CA SER A 202 20.33 29.16 15.32
C SER A 202 21.54 28.21 15.41
N GLY A 203 21.52 27.05 14.78
CA GLY A 203 22.53 26.00 14.98
C GLY A 203 22.45 25.29 16.34
N ASN A 204 21.56 25.72 17.24
CA ASN A 204 21.36 25.08 18.54
C ASN A 204 20.53 23.81 18.42
N HIS A 205 21.20 22.67 18.26
CA HIS A 205 20.56 21.37 18.06
C HIS A 205 19.59 20.96 19.19
N LYS A 206 19.79 21.44 20.43
CA LYS A 206 18.90 21.14 21.56
C LYS A 206 17.57 21.88 21.40
N GLU A 207 17.62 23.17 21.10
CA GLU A 207 16.41 23.98 20.88
C GLU A 207 15.68 23.57 19.59
N ILE A 208 16.43 23.21 18.53
CA ILE A 208 15.84 22.70 17.29
C ILE A 208 15.07 21.40 17.56
N ARG A 209 15.63 20.44 18.30
CA ARG A 209 14.93 19.20 18.66
C ARG A 209 13.68 19.47 19.49
N LYS A 210 13.75 20.35 20.48
CA LYS A 210 12.60 20.76 21.30
C LYS A 210 11.48 21.32 20.43
N TRP A 211 11.80 22.28 19.57
CA TRP A 211 10.85 22.89 18.64
C TRP A 211 10.19 21.88 17.72
N ARG A 212 10.96 20.93 17.15
CA ARG A 212 10.46 19.85 16.30
C ARG A 212 9.44 18.99 17.05
N SER A 213 9.76 18.55 18.25
CA SER A 213 8.87 17.74 19.10
C SER A 213 7.58 18.48 19.45
N GLU A 214 7.66 19.76 19.81
CA GLU A 214 6.50 20.60 20.11
C GLU A 214 5.58 20.76 18.89
N LYS A 215 6.16 20.99 17.70
CA LYS A 215 5.39 21.10 16.45
C LYS A 215 4.75 19.79 16.03
N ALA A 216 5.46 18.67 16.11
CA ALA A 216 4.94 17.34 15.87
C ALA A 216 3.72 17.06 16.76
N LEU A 217 3.83 17.29 18.07
CA LEU A 217 2.74 17.12 19.02
C LEU A 217 1.54 18.05 18.72
N TYR A 218 1.80 19.30 18.36
CA TYR A 218 0.76 20.26 18.01
C TYR A 218 -0.06 19.78 16.81
N PHE A 219 0.60 19.35 15.70
CA PHE A 219 -0.08 18.90 14.50
C PHE A 219 -0.83 17.58 14.73
N THR A 220 -0.24 16.66 15.47
CA THR A 220 -0.90 15.40 15.86
C THR A 220 -2.21 15.66 16.60
N LYS A 221 -2.17 16.49 17.64
CA LYS A 221 -3.38 16.86 18.43
C LYS A 221 -4.43 17.57 17.57
N LYS A 222 -4.00 18.44 16.64
CA LYS A 222 -4.91 19.18 15.76
C LYS A 222 -5.68 18.26 14.82
N ILE A 223 -5.00 17.27 14.23
CA ILE A 223 -5.64 16.31 13.31
C ILE A 223 -6.54 15.33 14.08
N MET A 224 -6.09 14.81 15.23
CA MET A 224 -6.91 13.93 16.06
C MET A 224 -8.23 14.59 16.48
N LYS A 225 -8.20 15.88 16.84
CA LYS A 225 -9.43 16.63 17.16
C LYS A 225 -10.36 16.80 15.96
N LYS A 226 -9.80 16.95 14.75
CA LYS A 226 -10.59 17.09 13.52
C LYS A 226 -11.27 15.79 13.14
N ASN A 227 -10.56 14.66 13.25
CA ASN A 227 -11.11 13.34 12.92
C ASN A 227 -12.25 12.96 13.87
N LYS A 228 -12.11 13.20 15.18
CA LYS A 228 -13.19 12.98 16.18
C LYS A 228 -14.47 13.78 15.90
N LYS A 229 -14.37 14.95 15.24
CA LYS A 229 -15.53 15.77 14.85
C LYS A 229 -16.23 15.29 13.58
N ASN A 230 -15.51 14.53 12.74
CA ASN A 230 -16.07 13.99 11.49
C ASN A 230 -16.67 12.59 11.68
N ASP A 231 -16.37 11.92 12.78
CA ASP A 231 -16.92 10.60 13.15
C ASP A 231 -18.13 10.71 14.11
N SER A 232 -18.52 11.93 14.49
CA SER A 232 -19.72 12.27 15.27
C SER A 232 -20.78 12.94 14.40
#